data_5cd5ac6449ca1e6f8979a8ea93973e14
#
_entry.id   5cd5ac6449ca1e6f8979a8ea93973e14
#
_cell.length_a   1.000
_cell.length_b   1.000
_cell.length_c   1.000
_cell.angle_alpha   90.00
_cell.angle_beta   90.00
_cell.angle_gamma   90.00
#
_symmetry.space_group_name_H-M   'P 1'
#
loop_
_entity.id
_entity.type
_entity.pdbx_description
1 polymer ?
#
loop_
_entity_poly.entity_id
_entity_poly.type
_entity_poly.pdbx_seq_one_letter_code
_entity_poly.pdbx_strand_id
1 'polypeptide(L)'
;MGFKFKLVLADSLYGESDGNFISVLNKLKLNFVVAIRSNHAAWLPQGQKVRQNQWRKFDRVFSDGSSQQRYIREIVFGKRPEMQYWQITNDRETLPKNSTWYVMTKVPGVKYKEVGNLYGLRNWVEYGLKQSKNELGWADFRVTNYAQIQKWWEVVMSAYLLVSLHSSVLNPHRHSPKNNITKSVLKKFSTHDWWDEGHGWKNLLNSLRLVLQPFCVFNRIKPWLKVFPIPHLSIGFERLIGLMNLLRGAVPTTVSEPCFLFSSA
;
A
#
# COMPACT_ATOMS: atom_id res chain seq x y z
N MET A 1 2.81 12.26 19.26
CA MET A 1 3.32 12.49 17.89
C MET A 1 2.12 12.60 16.96
N GLY A 2 2.03 13.69 16.18
CA GLY A 2 0.93 13.87 15.21
C GLY A 2 1.36 13.41 13.84
N PHE A 3 0.60 12.49 13.20
CA PHE A 3 0.81 12.16 11.80
C PHE A 3 0.32 13.32 10.93
N LYS A 4 1.17 13.78 10.01
CA LYS A 4 0.79 14.76 8.98
C LYS A 4 0.38 13.99 7.72
N PHE A 5 -0.87 14.17 7.29
CA PHE A 5 -1.39 13.62 6.05
C PHE A 5 -2.16 14.70 5.28
N LYS A 6 -2.19 14.56 3.96
CA LYS A 6 -2.80 15.56 3.07
C LYS A 6 -4.19 15.14 2.58
N LEU A 7 -4.50 13.85 2.66
CA LEU A 7 -5.71 13.27 2.08
C LEU A 7 -6.19 12.08 2.89
N VAL A 8 -7.50 11.96 3.07
CA VAL A 8 -8.17 10.81 3.66
C VAL A 8 -8.90 10.04 2.57
N LEU A 9 -8.67 8.72 2.50
CA LEU A 9 -9.37 7.81 1.61
C LEU A 9 -10.20 6.85 2.45
N ALA A 10 -11.46 6.65 2.09
CA ALA A 10 -12.32 5.72 2.82
C ALA A 10 -13.34 5.03 1.89
N ASP A 11 -13.89 3.93 2.38
CA ASP A 11 -14.94 3.19 1.68
C ASP A 11 -16.35 3.77 1.96
N SER A 12 -17.38 3.12 1.43
CA SER A 12 -18.75 3.57 1.56
C SER A 12 -19.31 3.46 2.98
N LEU A 13 -18.73 2.64 3.85
CA LEU A 13 -19.13 2.58 5.26
C LEU A 13 -18.87 3.93 5.95
N TYR A 14 -17.73 4.52 5.67
CA TYR A 14 -17.34 5.82 6.20
C TYR A 14 -17.91 6.99 5.39
N GLY A 15 -18.01 6.84 4.07
CA GLY A 15 -18.58 7.88 3.19
C GLY A 15 -20.04 8.18 3.45
N GLU A 16 -20.80 7.18 3.95
CA GLU A 16 -22.20 7.35 4.37
C GLU A 16 -22.35 7.82 5.83
N SER A 17 -21.28 7.92 6.59
CA SER A 17 -21.27 8.34 7.99
C SER A 17 -21.09 9.86 8.09
N ASP A 18 -22.14 10.62 7.72
CA ASP A 18 -22.09 12.08 7.71
C ASP A 18 -21.81 12.66 9.10
N GLY A 19 -22.57 12.28 10.11
CA GLY A 19 -22.47 12.82 11.46
C GLY A 19 -21.14 12.52 12.16
N ASN A 20 -20.61 11.31 12.00
CA ASN A 20 -19.44 10.86 12.77
C ASN A 20 -18.13 10.94 12.01
N PHE A 21 -18.13 10.81 10.68
CA PHE A 21 -16.91 10.79 9.90
C PHE A 21 -16.73 12.03 9.02
N ILE A 22 -17.68 12.28 8.11
CA ILE A 22 -17.57 13.40 7.17
C ILE A 22 -17.58 14.75 7.90
N SER A 23 -18.44 14.89 8.92
CA SER A 23 -18.49 16.10 9.75
C SER A 23 -17.16 16.36 10.47
N VAL A 24 -16.50 15.31 10.97
CA VAL A 24 -15.18 15.42 11.62
C VAL A 24 -14.11 15.83 10.62
N LEU A 25 -14.08 15.23 9.43
CA LEU A 25 -13.16 15.63 8.36
C LEU A 25 -13.34 17.11 7.97
N ASN A 26 -14.61 17.55 7.90
CA ASN A 26 -14.94 18.95 7.62
C ASN A 26 -14.48 19.90 8.74
N LYS A 27 -14.72 19.56 10.01
CA LYS A 27 -14.27 20.34 11.18
C LYS A 27 -12.73 20.45 11.20
N LEU A 28 -12.04 19.38 10.86
CA LEU A 28 -10.58 19.33 10.79
C LEU A 28 -10.01 19.94 9.50
N LYS A 29 -10.87 20.40 8.58
CA LYS A 29 -10.50 20.96 7.26
C LYS A 29 -9.61 20.01 6.45
N LEU A 30 -9.87 18.72 6.53
CA LEU A 30 -9.11 17.70 5.82
C LEU A 30 -9.71 17.45 4.44
N ASN A 31 -8.85 17.27 3.46
CA ASN A 31 -9.23 16.81 2.13
C ASN A 31 -9.57 15.31 2.18
N PHE A 32 -10.57 14.90 1.41
CA PHE A 32 -10.94 13.48 1.36
C PHE A 32 -11.46 13.05 -0.02
N VAL A 33 -11.32 11.76 -0.29
CA VAL A 33 -11.96 11.04 -1.40
C VAL A 33 -12.54 9.76 -0.82
N VAL A 34 -13.87 9.66 -0.78
CA VAL A 34 -14.59 8.56 -0.14
C VAL A 34 -15.59 7.94 -1.10
N ALA A 35 -15.75 6.61 -1.03
CA ALA A 35 -16.85 5.97 -1.72
C ALA A 35 -18.18 6.30 -1.04
N ILE A 36 -19.24 6.34 -1.82
CA ILE A 36 -20.62 6.45 -1.38
C ILE A 36 -21.46 5.38 -2.08
N ARG A 37 -22.66 5.11 -1.58
CA ARG A 37 -23.60 4.17 -2.20
C ARG A 37 -24.23 4.79 -3.44
N SER A 38 -24.72 3.96 -4.35
CA SER A 38 -25.44 4.42 -5.54
C SER A 38 -26.74 5.16 -5.24
N ASN A 39 -27.32 4.91 -4.06
CA ASN A 39 -28.54 5.55 -3.55
C ASN A 39 -28.23 6.62 -2.48
N HIS A 40 -27.03 7.16 -2.46
CA HIS A 40 -26.66 8.24 -1.56
C HIS A 40 -27.64 9.41 -1.67
N ALA A 41 -28.23 9.81 -0.56
CA ALA A 41 -29.20 10.89 -0.52
C ALA A 41 -28.48 12.24 -0.51
N ALA A 42 -28.83 13.12 -1.44
CA ALA A 42 -28.42 14.51 -1.43
C ALA A 42 -29.66 15.41 -1.40
N TRP A 43 -29.67 16.35 -0.46
CA TRP A 43 -30.74 17.33 -0.38
C TRP A 43 -30.51 18.40 -1.45
N LEU A 44 -31.47 18.49 -2.38
CA LEU A 44 -31.44 19.52 -3.42
C LEU A 44 -32.31 20.70 -3.01
N PRO A 45 -31.85 21.94 -3.18
CA PRO A 45 -32.69 23.10 -3.08
C PRO A 45 -33.89 23.00 -4.02
N GLN A 46 -35.00 23.62 -3.66
CA GLN A 46 -36.24 23.60 -4.44
C GLN A 46 -35.97 24.09 -5.90
N GLY A 47 -36.51 23.35 -6.87
CA GLY A 47 -36.35 23.67 -8.29
C GLY A 47 -35.02 23.23 -8.94
N GLN A 48 -34.11 22.62 -8.19
CA GLN A 48 -32.87 22.09 -8.73
C GLN A 48 -32.98 20.60 -9.08
N LYS A 49 -32.30 20.20 -10.15
CA LYS A 49 -32.26 18.80 -10.63
C LYS A 49 -30.83 18.29 -10.64
N VAL A 50 -30.69 16.99 -10.42
CA VAL A 50 -29.41 16.29 -10.60
C VAL A 50 -29.01 16.35 -12.08
N ARG A 51 -27.81 16.76 -12.35
CA ARG A 51 -27.21 16.77 -13.69
C ARG A 51 -26.01 15.85 -13.74
N GLN A 52 -25.85 15.16 -14.85
CA GLN A 52 -24.71 14.29 -15.09
C GLN A 52 -23.90 14.89 -16.24
N ASN A 53 -22.62 15.13 -16.01
CA ASN A 53 -21.71 15.56 -17.07
C ASN A 53 -21.41 14.38 -18.03
N GLN A 54 -20.84 14.73 -19.19
CA GLN A 54 -20.44 13.73 -20.17
C GLN A 54 -19.34 12.81 -19.60
N TRP A 55 -19.38 11.54 -20.03
CA TRP A 55 -18.33 10.59 -19.72
C TRP A 55 -16.99 11.03 -20.32
N ARG A 56 -15.95 10.95 -19.50
CA ARG A 56 -14.56 11.17 -19.89
C ARG A 56 -13.76 9.91 -19.68
N LYS A 57 -12.85 9.63 -20.59
CA LYS A 57 -11.89 8.53 -20.44
C LYS A 57 -10.72 8.98 -19.58
N PHE A 58 -10.20 8.09 -18.75
CA PHE A 58 -8.95 8.28 -18.05
C PHE A 58 -8.25 6.94 -17.89
N ASP A 59 -6.92 6.97 -17.79
CA ASP A 59 -6.13 5.79 -17.53
C ASP A 59 -5.90 5.69 -16.02
N ARG A 60 -6.42 4.63 -15.43
CA ARG A 60 -6.06 4.25 -14.07
C ARG A 60 -4.65 3.67 -14.11
N VAL A 61 -3.71 4.36 -13.49
CA VAL A 61 -2.31 3.92 -13.41
C VAL A 61 -2.13 3.06 -12.18
N PHE A 62 -1.58 1.86 -12.37
CA PHE A 62 -1.22 0.94 -11.30
C PHE A 62 0.24 1.15 -10.90
N SER A 63 0.61 0.63 -9.74
CA SER A 63 1.95 0.79 -9.18
C SER A 63 3.05 0.09 -9.97
N ASP A 64 2.72 -0.92 -10.79
CA ASP A 64 3.64 -1.59 -11.72
C ASP A 64 3.89 -0.81 -13.00
N GLY A 65 3.24 0.36 -13.17
CA GLY A 65 3.30 1.19 -14.36
C GLY A 65 2.30 0.78 -15.45
N SER A 66 1.57 -0.32 -15.27
CA SER A 66 0.48 -0.67 -16.18
C SER A 66 -0.68 0.31 -16.02
N SER A 67 -1.51 0.42 -17.03
CA SER A 67 -2.70 1.26 -16.98
C SER A 67 -3.93 0.51 -17.52
N GLN A 68 -5.08 0.88 -16.98
CA GLN A 68 -6.37 0.39 -17.43
C GLN A 68 -7.28 1.57 -17.76
N GLN A 69 -7.81 1.61 -18.97
CA GLN A 69 -8.76 2.64 -19.36
C GLN A 69 -10.08 2.46 -18.61
N ARG A 70 -10.57 3.58 -18.05
CA ARG A 70 -11.84 3.68 -17.35
C ARG A 70 -12.59 4.94 -17.75
N TYR A 71 -13.85 5.01 -17.34
CA TYR A 71 -14.74 6.14 -17.58
C TYR A 71 -15.09 6.80 -16.24
N ILE A 72 -15.15 8.13 -16.26
CA ILE A 72 -15.54 8.95 -15.11
C ILE A 72 -16.46 10.08 -15.58
N ARG A 73 -17.46 10.39 -14.80
CA ARG A 73 -18.30 11.60 -14.98
C ARG A 73 -18.60 12.24 -13.63
N GLU A 74 -18.78 13.54 -13.64
CA GLU A 74 -19.25 14.27 -12.49
C GLU A 74 -20.77 14.23 -12.42
N ILE A 75 -21.30 14.04 -11.21
CA ILE A 75 -22.71 14.15 -10.87
C ILE A 75 -22.86 15.47 -10.13
N VAL A 76 -23.58 16.43 -10.72
CA VAL A 76 -23.73 17.76 -10.16
C VAL A 76 -25.08 17.85 -9.45
N PHE A 77 -25.04 18.10 -8.15
CA PHE A 77 -26.19 18.41 -7.32
C PHE A 77 -26.26 19.92 -7.10
N GLY A 78 -27.24 20.57 -7.72
CA GLY A 78 -27.51 21.99 -7.51
C GLY A 78 -26.43 22.97 -7.96
N LYS A 79 -26.32 24.12 -7.29
CA LYS A 79 -25.20 25.04 -7.40
C LYS A 79 -24.00 24.36 -6.74
N ARG A 80 -22.84 24.33 -7.43
CA ARG A 80 -21.64 23.57 -7.00
C ARG A 80 -21.39 23.69 -5.50
N PRO A 81 -21.66 22.65 -4.74
CA PRO A 81 -21.24 22.60 -3.34
C PRO A 81 -19.72 22.50 -3.24
N GLU A 82 -19.17 22.72 -2.06
CA GLU A 82 -17.74 22.45 -1.78
C GLU A 82 -17.35 20.99 -2.05
N MET A 83 -18.31 20.08 -2.04
CA MET A 83 -18.14 18.65 -2.35
C MET A 83 -18.49 18.37 -3.80
N GLN A 84 -17.72 17.53 -4.43
CA GLN A 84 -17.93 17.03 -5.78
C GLN A 84 -18.28 15.55 -5.73
N TYR A 85 -19.15 15.12 -6.62
CA TYR A 85 -19.63 13.74 -6.72
C TYR A 85 -19.29 13.18 -8.08
N TRP A 86 -18.77 11.96 -8.10
CA TRP A 86 -18.26 11.33 -9.30
C TRP A 86 -18.77 9.90 -9.44
N GLN A 87 -19.00 9.48 -10.66
CA GLN A 87 -19.27 8.10 -11.01
C GLN A 87 -18.12 7.57 -11.86
N ILE A 88 -17.55 6.44 -11.47
CA ILE A 88 -16.42 5.79 -12.13
C ILE A 88 -16.85 4.39 -12.54
N THR A 89 -16.54 3.96 -13.76
CA THR A 89 -16.89 2.64 -14.25
C THR A 89 -15.89 2.10 -15.27
N ASN A 90 -15.84 0.79 -15.44
CA ASN A 90 -15.12 0.15 -16.54
C ASN A 90 -15.91 0.20 -17.85
N ASP A 91 -17.24 0.14 -17.75
CA ASP A 91 -18.13 0.17 -18.89
C ASP A 91 -19.26 1.18 -18.66
N ARG A 92 -19.33 2.18 -19.52
CA ARG A 92 -20.30 3.28 -19.43
C ARG A 92 -21.70 2.91 -19.92
N GLU A 93 -21.82 1.81 -20.67
CA GLU A 93 -23.07 1.37 -21.28
C GLU A 93 -23.87 0.47 -20.32
N THR A 94 -23.19 -0.52 -19.74
CA THR A 94 -23.83 -1.52 -18.88
C THR A 94 -23.79 -1.14 -17.39
N LEU A 95 -22.86 -0.27 -16.97
CA LEU A 95 -22.64 0.14 -15.58
C LEU A 95 -22.61 -1.05 -14.61
N PRO A 96 -21.68 -2.01 -14.76
CA PRO A 96 -21.67 -3.22 -13.96
C PRO A 96 -21.51 -2.90 -12.47
N LYS A 97 -22.31 -3.53 -11.60
CA LYS A 97 -22.34 -3.25 -10.15
C LYS A 97 -20.97 -3.42 -9.46
N ASN A 98 -20.20 -4.42 -9.86
CA ASN A 98 -18.89 -4.75 -9.30
C ASN A 98 -17.73 -3.90 -9.85
N SER A 99 -17.97 -3.08 -10.85
CA SER A 99 -16.97 -2.19 -11.45
C SER A 99 -17.44 -0.73 -11.62
N THR A 100 -18.55 -0.39 -11.00
CA THR A 100 -19.09 0.98 -10.95
C THR A 100 -19.06 1.50 -9.53
N TRP A 101 -18.40 2.62 -9.31
CA TRP A 101 -18.24 3.26 -8.01
C TRP A 101 -18.77 4.68 -8.05
N TYR A 102 -19.34 5.10 -6.92
CA TYR A 102 -19.72 6.47 -6.65
C TYR A 102 -18.77 7.04 -5.62
N VAL A 103 -18.26 8.23 -5.88
CA VAL A 103 -17.20 8.84 -5.08
C VAL A 103 -17.57 10.28 -4.76
N MET A 104 -17.43 10.62 -3.50
CA MET A 104 -17.54 11.99 -3.00
C MET A 104 -16.15 12.52 -2.64
N THR A 105 -15.84 13.76 -3.03
CA THR A 105 -14.55 14.38 -2.72
C THR A 105 -14.67 15.83 -2.32
N LYS A 106 -13.82 16.23 -1.38
CA LYS A 106 -13.59 17.63 -0.99
C LYS A 106 -12.12 17.97 -1.19
N VAL A 107 -11.66 17.92 -2.44
CA VAL A 107 -10.29 18.29 -2.82
C VAL A 107 -10.39 19.51 -3.75
N PRO A 108 -9.94 20.71 -3.33
CA PRO A 108 -10.05 21.90 -4.15
C PRO A 108 -9.35 21.76 -5.49
N GLY A 109 -10.05 22.10 -6.59
CA GLY A 109 -9.46 22.11 -7.93
C GLY A 109 -9.08 20.75 -8.52
N VAL A 110 -9.48 19.64 -7.88
CA VAL A 110 -9.14 18.29 -8.34
C VAL A 110 -9.67 18.03 -9.75
N LYS A 111 -8.83 17.48 -10.61
CA LYS A 111 -9.21 17.09 -11.97
C LYS A 111 -9.78 15.68 -11.97
N TYR A 112 -10.65 15.39 -12.95
CA TYR A 112 -11.31 14.08 -13.07
C TYR A 112 -10.33 12.89 -13.11
N LYS A 113 -9.19 13.04 -13.78
CA LYS A 113 -8.13 12.01 -13.83
C LYS A 113 -7.52 11.73 -12.45
N GLU A 114 -7.34 12.79 -11.67
CA GLU A 114 -6.79 12.70 -10.32
C GLU A 114 -7.77 12.00 -9.39
N VAL A 115 -9.07 12.33 -9.45
CA VAL A 115 -10.10 11.66 -8.62
C VAL A 115 -10.11 10.15 -8.87
N GLY A 116 -10.09 9.72 -10.14
CA GLY A 116 -10.08 8.32 -10.51
C GLY A 116 -8.87 7.57 -9.97
N ASN A 117 -7.68 8.18 -10.05
CA ASN A 117 -6.44 7.59 -9.53
C ASN A 117 -6.38 7.63 -8.00
N LEU A 118 -6.74 8.74 -7.36
CA LEU A 118 -6.79 8.84 -5.89
C LEU A 118 -7.72 7.81 -5.27
N TYR A 119 -8.92 7.64 -5.83
CA TYR A 119 -9.83 6.59 -5.36
C TYR A 119 -9.23 5.19 -5.49
N GLY A 120 -8.47 4.95 -6.55
CA GLY A 120 -7.75 3.69 -6.76
C GLY A 120 -6.77 3.33 -5.65
N LEU A 121 -6.19 4.32 -4.96
CA LEU A 121 -5.24 4.10 -3.86
C LEU A 121 -5.88 3.39 -2.65
N ARG A 122 -7.21 3.45 -2.50
CA ARG A 122 -7.93 2.75 -1.43
C ARG A 122 -7.64 1.24 -1.42
N ASN A 123 -7.50 0.64 -2.59
CA ASN A 123 -7.22 -0.79 -2.70
C ASN A 123 -5.89 -1.19 -2.03
N TRP A 124 -5.00 -0.25 -1.80
CA TRP A 124 -3.72 -0.53 -1.14
C TRP A 124 -3.89 -0.93 0.32
N VAL A 125 -4.85 -0.33 1.02
CA VAL A 125 -5.16 -0.71 2.41
C VAL A 125 -5.68 -2.14 2.45
N GLU A 126 -6.60 -2.49 1.56
CA GLU A 126 -7.14 -3.86 1.45
C GLU A 126 -6.04 -4.86 1.10
N TYR A 127 -5.19 -4.51 0.14
CA TYR A 127 -4.05 -5.34 -0.24
C TYR A 127 -3.05 -5.53 0.92
N GLY A 128 -2.71 -4.46 1.62
CA GLY A 128 -1.83 -4.51 2.79
C GLY A 128 -2.39 -5.39 3.90
N LEU A 129 -3.68 -5.28 4.21
CA LEU A 129 -4.35 -6.14 5.18
C LEU A 129 -4.38 -7.60 4.71
N LYS A 130 -4.62 -7.86 3.43
CA LYS A 130 -4.58 -9.21 2.85
C LYS A 130 -3.19 -9.83 3.00
N GLN A 131 -2.14 -9.10 2.67
CA GLN A 131 -0.76 -9.59 2.85
C GLN A 131 -0.41 -9.82 4.32
N SER A 132 -0.81 -8.91 5.20
CA SER A 132 -0.61 -9.05 6.63
C SER A 132 -1.29 -10.31 7.20
N LYS A 133 -2.50 -10.62 6.73
CA LYS A 133 -3.23 -11.84 7.13
C LYS A 133 -2.60 -13.10 6.57
N ASN A 134 -2.28 -13.12 5.29
CA ASN A 134 -1.87 -14.35 4.61
C ASN A 134 -0.39 -14.67 4.80
N GLU A 135 0.47 -13.66 4.91
CA GLU A 135 1.93 -13.85 4.87
C GLU A 135 2.62 -13.55 6.21
N LEU A 136 2.03 -12.70 7.06
CA LEU A 136 2.62 -12.26 8.32
C LEU A 136 1.88 -12.75 9.56
N GLY A 137 0.84 -13.55 9.40
CA GLY A 137 0.13 -14.16 10.52
C GLY A 137 -0.65 -13.16 11.37
N TRP A 138 -1.32 -12.17 10.77
CA TRP A 138 -2.13 -11.18 11.49
C TRP A 138 -3.10 -11.81 12.49
N ALA A 139 -3.71 -12.96 12.16
CA ALA A 139 -4.68 -13.66 12.97
C ALA A 139 -4.07 -14.86 13.75
N ASP A 140 -2.75 -15.10 13.66
CA ASP A 140 -2.11 -16.29 14.23
C ASP A 140 -1.69 -16.09 15.70
N PHE A 141 -2.15 -15.03 16.35
CA PHE A 141 -1.89 -14.81 17.77
C PHE A 141 -2.60 -15.87 18.63
N ARG A 142 -1.88 -16.35 19.65
CA ARG A 142 -2.38 -17.34 20.62
C ARG A 142 -2.54 -16.73 22.01
N VAL A 143 -2.88 -15.45 22.04
CA VAL A 143 -3.06 -14.69 23.27
C VAL A 143 -4.49 -14.18 23.35
N THR A 144 -5.05 -14.11 24.56
CA THR A 144 -6.44 -13.67 24.81
C THR A 144 -6.51 -12.23 25.32
N ASN A 145 -5.41 -11.71 25.84
CA ASN A 145 -5.35 -10.35 26.35
C ASN A 145 -5.28 -9.33 25.21
N TYR A 146 -6.18 -8.35 25.20
CA TYR A 146 -6.28 -7.35 24.14
C TYR A 146 -4.99 -6.54 23.94
N ALA A 147 -4.31 -6.16 25.02
CA ALA A 147 -3.03 -5.43 24.91
C ALA A 147 -1.92 -6.26 24.26
N GLN A 148 -1.92 -7.58 24.46
CA GLN A 148 -0.98 -8.48 23.77
C GLN A 148 -1.36 -8.66 22.30
N ILE A 149 -2.65 -8.70 21.97
CA ILE A 149 -3.13 -8.73 20.58
C ILE A 149 -2.72 -7.44 19.85
N GLN A 150 -2.87 -6.28 20.49
CA GLN A 150 -2.41 -5.01 19.91
C GLN A 150 -0.91 -5.02 19.62
N LYS A 151 -0.09 -5.48 20.57
CA LYS A 151 1.36 -5.61 20.37
C LYS A 151 1.70 -6.55 19.21
N TRP A 152 0.97 -7.65 19.07
CA TRP A 152 1.12 -8.56 17.94
C TRP A 152 0.84 -7.85 16.61
N TRP A 153 -0.24 -7.09 16.52
CA TRP A 153 -0.57 -6.32 15.32
C TRP A 153 0.46 -5.25 15.02
N GLU A 154 1.01 -4.59 16.04
CA GLU A 154 2.11 -3.62 15.85
C GLU A 154 3.35 -4.31 15.25
N VAL A 155 3.70 -5.50 15.70
CA VAL A 155 4.82 -6.29 15.13
C VAL A 155 4.53 -6.66 13.68
N VAL A 156 3.33 -7.15 13.37
CA VAL A 156 2.93 -7.51 12.00
C VAL A 156 2.96 -6.30 11.08
N MET A 157 2.42 -5.17 11.50
CA MET A 157 2.42 -3.94 10.70
C MET A 157 3.83 -3.36 10.55
N SER A 158 4.68 -3.47 11.56
CA SER A 158 6.09 -3.08 11.47
C SER A 158 6.85 -3.95 10.47
N ALA A 159 6.60 -5.27 10.45
CA ALA A 159 7.16 -6.18 9.47
C ALA A 159 6.68 -5.85 8.04
N TYR A 160 5.38 -5.57 7.89
CA TYR A 160 4.83 -5.13 6.59
C TYR A 160 5.51 -3.85 6.10
N LEU A 161 5.66 -2.86 6.97
CA LEU A 161 6.32 -1.60 6.66
C LEU A 161 7.80 -1.82 6.29
N LEU A 162 8.52 -2.64 7.05
CA LEU A 162 9.92 -2.96 6.78
C LEU A 162 10.12 -3.53 5.38
N VAL A 163 9.30 -4.52 4.98
CA VAL A 163 9.36 -5.10 3.62
C VAL A 163 9.04 -4.02 2.57
N SER A 164 8.03 -3.20 2.82
CA SER A 164 7.61 -2.14 1.89
C SER A 164 8.70 -1.08 1.69
N LEU A 165 9.40 -0.67 2.74
CA LEU A 165 10.50 0.30 2.67
C LEU A 165 11.72 -0.24 1.89
N HIS A 166 11.93 -1.56 1.91
CA HIS A 166 13.03 -2.19 1.18
C HIS A 166 12.68 -2.58 -0.26
N SER A 167 11.47 -2.28 -0.71
CA SER A 167 11.00 -2.63 -2.06
C SER A 167 11.90 -2.08 -3.18
N SER A 168 12.41 -0.86 -3.02
CA SER A 168 13.30 -0.24 -4.01
C SER A 168 14.68 -0.91 -4.11
N VAL A 169 15.15 -1.51 -3.02
CA VAL A 169 16.46 -2.20 -2.97
C VAL A 169 16.37 -3.61 -3.53
N LEU A 170 15.28 -4.32 -3.22
CA LEU A 170 15.09 -5.72 -3.59
C LEU A 170 14.46 -5.91 -4.99
N ASN A 171 13.97 -4.84 -5.62
CA ASN A 171 13.39 -4.90 -6.95
C ASN A 171 14.23 -4.08 -7.97
N PRO A 172 15.25 -4.68 -8.60
CA PRO A 172 16.14 -3.98 -9.52
C PRO A 172 15.47 -3.46 -10.79
N HIS A 173 14.32 -4.01 -11.17
CA HIS A 173 13.61 -3.63 -12.39
C HIS A 173 12.87 -2.29 -12.27
N ARG A 174 12.52 -1.83 -11.07
CA ARG A 174 11.79 -0.58 -10.86
C ARG A 174 12.66 0.65 -10.65
N HIS A 175 13.80 0.48 -10.01
CA HIS A 175 14.74 1.55 -9.78
C HIS A 175 16.14 1.04 -10.09
N SER A 176 16.74 1.53 -11.16
CA SER A 176 18.17 1.29 -11.39
C SER A 176 18.92 1.82 -10.15
N PRO A 177 19.49 0.95 -9.30
CA PRO A 177 20.20 1.42 -8.12
C PRO A 177 21.27 2.39 -8.58
N LYS A 178 21.32 3.59 -7.99
CA LYS A 178 22.33 4.61 -8.33
C LYS A 178 23.76 4.16 -7.97
N ASN A 179 23.89 3.08 -7.19
CA ASN A 179 25.16 2.57 -6.72
C ASN A 179 25.50 1.23 -7.37
N ASN A 180 26.67 1.17 -8.05
CA ASN A 180 27.16 -0.03 -8.73
C ASN A 180 27.38 -1.22 -7.80
N ILE A 181 27.71 -1.00 -6.53
CA ILE A 181 27.89 -2.04 -5.52
C ILE A 181 26.57 -2.78 -5.29
N THR A 182 25.46 -2.06 -5.18
CA THR A 182 24.13 -2.65 -4.98
C THR A 182 23.71 -3.51 -6.16
N LYS A 183 24.00 -3.09 -7.40
CA LYS A 183 23.73 -3.88 -8.61
C LYS A 183 24.49 -5.20 -8.61
N SER A 184 25.80 -5.15 -8.29
CA SER A 184 26.66 -6.33 -8.24
C SER A 184 26.19 -7.32 -7.17
N VAL A 185 25.81 -6.83 -6.00
CA VAL A 185 25.33 -7.65 -4.88
C VAL A 185 23.99 -8.28 -5.22
N LEU A 186 23.02 -7.51 -5.72
CA LEU A 186 21.70 -8.03 -6.13
C LEU A 186 21.85 -9.10 -7.22
N LYS A 187 22.74 -8.90 -8.20
CA LYS A 187 23.01 -9.91 -9.23
C LYS A 187 23.53 -11.23 -8.63
N LYS A 188 24.30 -11.20 -7.53
CA LYS A 188 24.71 -12.42 -6.82
C LYS A 188 23.55 -13.08 -6.10
N PHE A 189 22.66 -12.30 -5.47
CA PHE A 189 21.47 -12.86 -4.82
C PHE A 189 20.52 -13.50 -5.82
N SER A 190 20.32 -12.91 -6.99
CA SER A 190 19.43 -13.44 -8.02
C SER A 190 19.91 -14.76 -8.63
N THR A 191 21.15 -15.19 -8.38
CA THR A 191 21.63 -16.54 -8.75
C THR A 191 21.25 -17.64 -7.76
N HIS A 192 20.63 -17.28 -6.63
CA HIS A 192 20.17 -18.26 -5.64
C HIS A 192 18.87 -18.92 -6.11
N ASP A 193 18.77 -20.25 -6.07
CA ASP A 193 17.65 -21.05 -6.58
C ASP A 193 16.27 -20.65 -6.01
N TRP A 194 16.26 -20.08 -4.82
CA TRP A 194 15.03 -19.64 -4.14
C TRP A 194 14.80 -18.14 -4.23
N TRP A 195 15.58 -17.44 -5.03
CA TRP A 195 15.33 -16.02 -5.25
C TRP A 195 14.07 -15.82 -6.07
N ASP A 196 13.20 -14.94 -5.60
CA ASP A 196 11.91 -14.68 -6.22
C ASP A 196 12.01 -13.42 -7.11
N GLU A 197 12.04 -13.61 -8.43
CA GLU A 197 12.11 -12.51 -9.40
C GLU A 197 10.75 -11.88 -9.73
N GLY A 198 9.67 -12.42 -9.18
CA GLY A 198 8.31 -11.92 -9.41
C GLY A 198 8.09 -10.50 -8.92
N HIS A 199 7.03 -9.89 -9.44
CA HIS A 199 6.62 -8.55 -9.08
C HIS A 199 5.52 -8.59 -8.02
N GLY A 200 5.78 -8.10 -6.84
CA GLY A 200 4.78 -8.01 -5.80
C GLY A 200 5.37 -8.01 -4.41
N TRP A 201 4.57 -7.63 -3.43
CA TRP A 201 5.01 -7.53 -2.05
C TRP A 201 5.40 -8.90 -1.47
N LYS A 202 4.69 -9.97 -1.81
CA LYS A 202 5.00 -11.34 -1.40
C LYS A 202 6.37 -11.79 -1.89
N ASN A 203 6.70 -11.50 -3.14
CA ASN A 203 7.98 -11.83 -3.75
C ASN A 203 9.13 -11.10 -3.05
N LEU A 204 8.92 -9.81 -2.71
CA LEU A 204 9.87 -9.03 -1.91
C LEU A 204 10.07 -9.65 -0.51
N LEU A 205 8.99 -10.08 0.13
CA LEU A 205 9.06 -10.76 1.42
C LEU A 205 9.86 -12.06 1.33
N ASN A 206 9.65 -12.87 0.29
CA ASN A 206 10.39 -14.12 0.09
C ASN A 206 11.87 -13.86 -0.10
N SER A 207 12.25 -12.90 -0.94
CA SER A 207 13.63 -12.50 -1.15
C SER A 207 14.26 -11.92 0.13
N LEU A 208 13.52 -11.12 0.90
CA LEU A 208 14.01 -10.61 2.20
C LEU A 208 14.20 -11.73 3.22
N ARG A 209 13.27 -12.70 3.30
CA ARG A 209 13.41 -13.88 4.15
C ARG A 209 14.69 -14.65 3.82
N LEU A 210 15.00 -14.81 2.53
CA LEU A 210 16.22 -15.47 2.07
C LEU A 210 17.47 -14.73 2.54
N VAL A 211 17.50 -13.41 2.42
CA VAL A 211 18.61 -12.57 2.88
C VAL A 211 18.82 -12.66 4.40
N LEU A 212 17.74 -12.76 5.17
CA LEU A 212 17.80 -12.87 6.63
C LEU A 212 18.08 -14.30 7.13
N GLN A 213 17.90 -15.30 6.29
CA GLN A 213 18.00 -16.72 6.68
C GLN A 213 19.35 -17.09 7.31
N PRO A 214 20.52 -16.69 6.79
CA PRO A 214 21.82 -17.01 7.42
C PRO A 214 21.92 -16.50 8.85
N PHE A 215 21.43 -15.29 9.14
CA PHE A 215 21.39 -14.74 10.49
C PHE A 215 20.46 -15.53 11.40
N CYS A 216 19.26 -15.87 10.94
CA CYS A 216 18.29 -16.65 11.70
C CYS A 216 18.82 -18.04 12.02
N VAL A 217 19.42 -18.73 11.06
CA VAL A 217 20.02 -20.06 11.25
C VAL A 217 21.18 -19.98 12.23
N PHE A 218 22.08 -19.03 12.06
CA PHE A 218 23.22 -18.86 12.95
C PHE A 218 22.79 -18.65 14.41
N ASN A 219 21.80 -17.79 14.64
CA ASN A 219 21.28 -17.57 16.00
C ASN A 219 20.67 -18.84 16.63
N ARG A 220 20.07 -19.71 15.84
CA ARG A 220 19.51 -20.99 16.33
C ARG A 220 20.58 -22.00 16.70
N ILE A 221 21.69 -22.06 15.95
CA ILE A 221 22.77 -23.01 16.23
C ILE A 221 23.81 -22.46 17.19
N LYS A 222 23.89 -21.16 17.41
CA LYS A 222 24.86 -20.51 18.29
C LYS A 222 24.93 -21.08 19.71
N PRO A 223 23.83 -21.46 20.40
CA PRO A 223 23.90 -22.12 21.68
C PRO A 223 24.62 -23.48 21.65
N TRP A 224 24.45 -24.23 20.56
CA TRP A 224 25.16 -25.49 20.34
C TRP A 224 26.64 -25.28 20.10
N LEU A 225 27.03 -24.24 19.37
CA LEU A 225 28.44 -23.89 19.11
C LEU A 225 29.17 -23.42 20.37
N LYS A 226 28.44 -22.99 21.42
CA LYS A 226 29.00 -22.72 22.74
C LYS A 226 29.38 -23.99 23.49
N VAL A 227 28.62 -25.07 23.30
CA VAL A 227 28.85 -26.38 23.96
C VAL A 227 29.86 -27.21 23.16
N PHE A 228 29.74 -27.20 21.83
CA PHE A 228 30.61 -27.88 20.87
C PHE A 228 31.25 -26.87 19.90
N PRO A 229 32.37 -26.26 20.28
CA PRO A 229 32.97 -25.19 19.46
C PRO A 229 33.45 -25.70 18.10
N ILE A 230 32.96 -25.09 17.03
CA ILE A 230 33.41 -25.29 15.65
C ILE A 230 33.80 -23.94 15.09
N PRO A 231 35.05 -23.45 15.29
CA PRO A 231 35.46 -22.10 14.96
C PRO A 231 35.26 -21.75 13.49
N HIS A 232 35.60 -22.65 12.56
CA HIS A 232 35.44 -22.41 11.13
C HIS A 232 33.98 -22.19 10.70
N LEU A 233 33.05 -22.89 11.35
CA LEU A 233 31.61 -22.73 11.09
C LEU A 233 31.14 -21.35 11.56
N SER A 234 31.51 -20.92 12.75
CA SER A 234 31.19 -19.59 13.28
C SER A 234 31.70 -18.47 12.37
N ILE A 235 32.99 -18.53 11.99
CA ILE A 235 33.61 -17.57 11.06
C ILE A 235 32.91 -17.58 9.71
N GLY A 236 32.53 -18.76 9.20
CA GLY A 236 31.80 -18.91 7.94
C GLY A 236 30.43 -18.18 7.97
N PHE A 237 29.65 -18.40 9.05
CA PHE A 237 28.37 -17.69 9.22
C PHE A 237 28.54 -16.17 9.37
N GLU A 238 29.53 -15.72 10.15
CA GLU A 238 29.79 -14.29 10.33
C GLU A 238 30.16 -13.62 8.99
N ARG A 239 30.98 -14.27 8.17
CA ARG A 239 31.30 -13.78 6.81
C ARG A 239 30.07 -13.76 5.92
N LEU A 240 29.25 -14.80 5.93
CA LEU A 240 28.03 -14.86 5.13
C LEU A 240 27.03 -13.77 5.54
N ILE A 241 26.81 -13.58 6.85
CA ILE A 241 25.98 -12.50 7.37
C ILE A 241 26.54 -11.13 6.99
N GLY A 242 27.87 -10.96 7.01
CA GLY A 242 28.53 -9.75 6.52
C GLY A 242 28.21 -9.44 5.06
N LEU A 243 28.17 -10.46 4.18
CA LEU A 243 27.76 -10.31 2.78
C LEU A 243 26.27 -9.92 2.65
N MET A 244 25.39 -10.48 3.48
CA MET A 244 23.98 -10.08 3.51
C MET A 244 23.81 -8.59 3.90
N ASN A 245 24.63 -8.10 4.83
CA ASN A 245 24.61 -6.71 5.27
C ASN A 245 25.04 -5.69 4.20
N LEU A 246 25.68 -6.13 3.12
CA LEU A 246 25.99 -5.24 1.99
C LEU A 246 24.75 -4.64 1.34
N LEU A 247 23.58 -5.32 1.43
CA LEU A 247 22.30 -4.75 1.02
C LEU A 247 21.83 -3.60 1.94
N ARG A 248 22.23 -3.61 3.21
CA ARG A 248 21.86 -2.57 4.17
C ARG A 248 22.49 -1.21 3.84
N GLY A 249 23.71 -1.20 3.33
CA GLY A 249 24.37 0.04 2.88
C GLY A 249 23.76 0.68 1.63
N ALA A 250 22.87 -0.03 0.96
CA ALA A 250 22.13 0.46 -0.20
C ALA A 250 20.82 1.16 0.16
N VAL A 251 20.36 1.06 1.42
CA VAL A 251 19.18 1.78 1.89
C VAL A 251 19.56 3.23 2.14
N PRO A 252 18.91 4.21 1.47
CA PRO A 252 19.16 5.62 1.74
C PRO A 252 18.87 5.92 3.21
N THR A 253 19.85 6.42 3.95
CA THR A 253 19.69 6.85 5.34
C THR A 253 18.85 8.13 5.47
N THR A 254 18.64 8.81 4.36
CA THR A 254 17.70 9.93 4.25
C THR A 254 16.40 9.42 3.68
N VAL A 255 15.38 9.38 4.50
CA VAL A 255 13.99 9.19 4.08
C VAL A 255 13.57 10.46 3.32
N SER A 256 13.99 10.56 2.05
CA SER A 256 13.28 11.38 1.10
C SER A 256 11.92 10.72 0.92
N GLU A 257 10.84 11.44 1.19
CA GLU A 257 9.42 11.06 1.19
C GLU A 257 9.17 9.59 0.84
N PRO A 258 8.55 8.78 1.73
CA PRO A 258 8.35 7.37 1.47
C PRO A 258 7.51 7.21 0.21
N CYS A 259 8.13 6.86 -0.88
CA CYS A 259 7.44 6.47 -2.10
C CYS A 259 6.91 5.06 -1.87
N PHE A 260 5.67 4.96 -1.38
CA PHE A 260 5.00 3.68 -1.22
C PHE A 260 4.64 3.15 -2.61
N LEU A 261 5.50 2.28 -3.12
CA LEU A 261 5.26 1.57 -4.37
C LEU A 261 4.61 0.22 -4.04
N PHE A 262 3.30 0.17 -4.12
CA PHE A 262 2.55 -1.07 -3.99
C PHE A 262 2.25 -1.62 -5.39
N SER A 263 2.62 -2.85 -5.64
CA SER A 263 2.19 -3.60 -6.80
C SER A 263 0.79 -4.13 -6.53
N SER A 264 -0.18 -3.72 -7.31
CA SER A 264 -1.45 -4.43 -7.41
C SER A 264 -1.26 -5.56 -8.41
N ALA A 265 -1.20 -6.81 -7.93
CA ALA A 265 -1.45 -7.96 -8.79
C ALA A 265 -2.93 -8.03 -9.15
#